data_93a02fc1254015d589d4b9c6f18b2ac5
#
_entry.id   93a02fc1254015d589d4b9c6f18b2ac5
#
_cell.length_a   1.000
_cell.length_b   1.000
_cell.length_c   1.000
_cell.angle_alpha   90.00
_cell.angle_beta   90.00
_cell.angle_gamma   90.00
#
_symmetry.space_group_name_H-M   'P 1'
#
loop_
_entity.id
_entity.type
_entity.pdbx_description
1 polymer ?
#
loop_
_entity_poly.entity_id
_entity_poly.type
_entity_poly.pdbx_seq_one_letter_code
_entity_poly.pdbx_strand_id
1 'polypeptide(L)'
;MRLENGSYYARIAPTDFRIPDEEGLVEDSEPGADANTDTALTLVAEVDGRFAGYLEAQLLPPLESARYQSQPDLAHPRLFINALGTLQEYWRRGVATQLVEAAEAWGRERGALVSICDTYVGSPVSIPFWEERMGYERRAVILRKPLA
;
A
#
# COMPACT_ATOMS: atom_id res chain seq x y z
N MET A 1 -6.92 -13.31 0.56
CA MET A 1 -6.51 -12.12 -0.20
C MET A 1 -5.01 -12.03 -0.44
N ARG A 2 -4.11 -12.17 0.54
CA ARG A 2 -2.66 -12.21 0.27
C ARG A 2 -2.25 -13.34 -0.68
N LEU A 3 -2.86 -14.52 -0.54
CA LEU A 3 -2.69 -15.62 -1.49
C LEU A 3 -3.16 -15.25 -2.90
N GLU A 4 -4.28 -14.57 -3.02
CA GLU A 4 -4.83 -14.15 -4.31
C GLU A 4 -3.93 -13.12 -4.99
N ASN A 5 -3.45 -12.11 -4.24
CA ASN A 5 -2.49 -11.14 -4.72
C ASN A 5 -1.14 -11.79 -5.05
N GLY A 6 -0.64 -12.67 -4.18
CA GLY A 6 0.59 -13.42 -4.43
C GLY A 6 0.48 -14.28 -5.68
N SER A 7 -0.64 -14.97 -5.88
CA SER A 7 -0.90 -15.76 -7.08
C SER A 7 -0.96 -14.91 -8.35
N TYR A 8 -1.58 -13.72 -8.26
CA TYR A 8 -1.63 -12.77 -9.37
C TYR A 8 -0.23 -12.30 -9.77
N TYR A 9 0.56 -11.80 -8.81
CA TYR A 9 1.92 -11.31 -9.09
C TYR A 9 2.88 -12.42 -9.49
N ALA A 10 2.82 -13.60 -8.89
CA ALA A 10 3.62 -14.75 -9.29
C ALA A 10 3.33 -15.20 -10.72
N ARG A 11 2.10 -15.00 -11.20
CA ARG A 11 1.73 -15.30 -12.59
C ARG A 11 2.28 -14.30 -13.60
N ILE A 12 2.24 -12.99 -13.28
CA ILE A 12 2.69 -11.95 -14.21
C ILE A 12 4.20 -11.68 -14.14
N ALA A 13 4.84 -11.98 -13.02
CA ALA A 13 6.26 -11.77 -12.80
C ALA A 13 6.87 -12.86 -11.90
N PRO A 14 6.98 -14.10 -12.41
CA PRO A 14 7.37 -15.26 -11.59
C PRO A 14 8.82 -15.22 -11.10
N THR A 15 9.67 -14.38 -11.67
CA THR A 15 11.04 -14.17 -11.20
C THR A 15 11.12 -13.22 -9.99
N ASP A 16 10.13 -12.37 -9.83
CA ASP A 16 10.11 -11.34 -8.80
C ASP A 16 9.19 -11.69 -7.63
N PHE A 17 8.16 -12.49 -7.87
CA PHE A 17 7.15 -12.84 -6.91
C PHE A 17 6.94 -14.35 -6.81
N ARG A 18 6.64 -14.79 -5.60
CA ARG A 18 6.21 -16.17 -5.32
C ARG A 18 4.88 -16.16 -4.57
N ILE A 19 4.18 -17.27 -4.62
CA ILE A 19 2.99 -17.46 -3.77
C ILE A 19 3.49 -17.65 -2.33
N PRO A 20 3.02 -16.85 -1.36
CA PRO A 20 3.36 -17.05 0.05
C PRO A 20 2.91 -18.42 0.54
N ASP A 21 3.67 -19.04 1.45
CA ASP A 21 3.23 -20.26 2.11
C ASP A 21 2.15 -20.00 3.17
N GLU A 22 1.40 -21.03 3.52
CA GLU A 22 0.29 -20.89 4.46
C GLU A 22 0.76 -20.54 5.89
N GLU A 23 1.94 -21.02 6.31
CA GLU A 23 2.50 -20.72 7.62
C GLU A 23 2.87 -19.24 7.74
N GLY A 24 3.54 -18.68 6.73
CA GLY A 24 3.89 -17.26 6.68
C GLY A 24 2.66 -16.36 6.65
N LEU A 25 1.56 -16.82 6.05
CA LEU A 25 0.30 -16.07 6.02
C LEU A 25 -0.40 -16.03 7.38
N VAL A 26 -0.30 -17.08 8.16
CA VAL A 26 -0.90 -17.15 9.51
C VAL A 26 -0.16 -16.22 10.47
N GLU A 27 1.18 -16.28 10.48
CA GLU A 27 2.00 -15.40 11.34
C GLU A 27 1.78 -13.92 11.05
N ASP A 28 1.61 -13.56 9.77
CA ASP A 28 1.42 -12.17 9.34
C ASP A 28 -0.05 -11.70 9.44
N SER A 29 -0.97 -12.62 9.69
CA SER A 29 -2.42 -12.34 9.79
C SER A 29 -2.92 -12.17 11.22
N GLU A 30 -2.11 -12.44 12.24
CA GLU A 30 -2.51 -12.12 13.61
C GLU A 30 -2.55 -10.59 13.78
N PRO A 31 -3.73 -10.00 13.98
CA PRO A 31 -3.80 -8.59 14.30
C PRO A 31 -3.10 -8.37 15.62
N GLY A 32 -2.00 -7.64 15.60
CA GLY A 32 -1.42 -7.12 16.83
C GLY A 32 -2.51 -6.41 17.64
N ALA A 33 -2.45 -6.49 18.96
CA ALA A 33 -3.48 -5.99 19.86
C ALA A 33 -3.86 -4.50 19.65
N ASP A 34 -3.06 -3.74 18.87
CA ASP A 34 -3.27 -2.33 18.53
C ASP A 34 -3.06 -2.11 17.03
N ALA A 35 -3.98 -2.65 16.20
CA ALA A 35 -3.91 -2.50 14.74
C ALA A 35 -3.99 -1.05 14.27
N ASN A 36 -4.67 -0.17 15.03
CA ASN A 36 -4.79 1.26 14.76
C ASN A 36 -4.23 2.08 15.92
N THR A 37 -3.24 2.92 15.61
CA THR A 37 -2.63 3.86 16.55
C THR A 37 -2.63 5.26 15.92
N ASP A 38 -2.02 6.25 16.59
CA ASP A 38 -1.84 7.59 16.01
C ASP A 38 -0.91 7.60 14.79
N THR A 39 -0.11 6.55 14.60
CA THR A 39 0.87 6.45 13.51
C THR A 39 0.66 5.25 12.59
N ALA A 40 -0.29 4.38 12.89
CA ALA A 40 -0.59 3.19 12.08
C ALA A 40 -2.08 3.04 11.83
N LEU A 41 -2.45 2.68 10.63
CA LEU A 41 -3.82 2.52 10.17
C LEU A 41 -4.00 1.19 9.44
N THR A 42 -5.01 0.44 9.83
CA THR A 42 -5.52 -0.69 9.05
C THR A 42 -7.00 -0.45 8.75
N LEU A 43 -7.36 -0.52 7.49
CA LEU A 43 -8.74 -0.42 7.01
C LEU A 43 -9.17 -1.73 6.36
N VAL A 44 -10.42 -2.09 6.59
CA VAL A 44 -11.08 -3.21 5.93
C VAL A 44 -12.30 -2.70 5.19
N ALA A 45 -12.46 -3.11 3.94
CA ALA A 45 -13.64 -2.83 3.14
C ALA A 45 -14.55 -4.05 3.10
N GLU A 46 -15.83 -3.82 3.25
CA GLU A 46 -16.87 -4.83 3.09
C GLU A 46 -17.87 -4.39 2.01
N VAL A 47 -18.35 -5.36 1.24
CA VAL A 47 -19.43 -5.18 0.27
C VAL A 47 -20.51 -6.21 0.62
N ASP A 48 -21.72 -5.74 0.90
CA ASP A 48 -22.85 -6.58 1.33
C ASP A 48 -22.51 -7.49 2.53
N GLY A 49 -21.74 -6.97 3.49
CA GLY A 49 -21.32 -7.69 4.69
C GLY A 49 -20.21 -8.72 4.45
N ARG A 50 -19.59 -8.73 3.27
CA ARG A 50 -18.50 -9.63 2.92
C ARG A 50 -17.20 -8.85 2.76
N PHE A 51 -16.11 -9.43 3.23
CA PHE A 51 -14.78 -8.88 3.04
C PHE A 51 -14.48 -8.66 1.56
N ALA A 52 -14.08 -7.45 1.21
CA ALA A 52 -13.79 -7.05 -0.17
C ALA A 52 -12.35 -6.57 -0.37
N GLY A 53 -11.73 -6.01 0.66
CA GLY A 53 -10.38 -5.50 0.55
C GLY A 53 -9.83 -4.95 1.86
N TYR A 54 -8.55 -4.57 1.84
CA TYR A 54 -7.89 -3.95 2.98
C TYR A 54 -6.84 -2.94 2.53
N LEU A 55 -6.47 -2.08 3.46
CA LEU A 55 -5.36 -1.15 3.32
C LEU A 55 -4.61 -1.07 4.64
N GLU A 56 -3.28 -1.05 4.56
CA GLU A 56 -2.40 -0.74 5.67
C GLU A 56 -1.57 0.48 5.34
N ALA A 57 -1.49 1.41 6.28
CA ALA A 57 -0.73 2.64 6.13
C ALA A 57 -0.08 3.04 7.45
N GLN A 58 0.94 3.88 7.36
CA GLN A 58 1.60 4.47 8.50
C GLN A 58 1.93 5.93 8.24
N LEU A 59 1.96 6.69 9.31
CA LEU A 59 2.41 8.06 9.31
C LEU A 59 3.92 8.08 9.58
N LEU A 60 4.69 8.52 8.60
CA LEU A 60 6.13 8.69 8.73
C LEU A 60 6.44 10.09 9.29
N PRO A 61 7.23 10.20 10.37
CA PRO A 61 7.58 11.49 10.94
C PRO A 61 8.55 12.26 10.03
N PRO A 62 8.66 13.59 10.20
CA PRO A 62 9.72 14.37 9.58
C PRO A 62 11.09 13.82 9.96
N LEU A 63 12.04 13.85 9.03
CA LEU A 63 13.42 13.49 9.32
C LEU A 63 14.16 14.68 9.96
N GLU A 64 14.92 14.45 11.02
CA GLU A 64 15.74 15.48 11.66
C GLU A 64 16.79 16.07 10.69
N SER A 65 17.32 15.23 9.80
CA SER A 65 18.30 15.62 8.77
C SER A 65 17.68 16.19 7.49
N ALA A 66 16.39 16.49 7.48
CA ALA A 66 15.66 16.88 6.26
C ALA A 66 16.26 18.10 5.56
N ARG A 67 16.84 19.05 6.31
CA ARG A 67 17.52 20.23 5.74
C ARG A 67 18.71 19.90 4.84
N TYR A 68 19.28 18.70 4.98
CA TYR A 68 20.40 18.21 4.16
C TYR A 68 19.94 17.29 3.03
N GLN A 69 18.63 16.98 2.97
CA GLN A 69 18.06 16.10 1.96
C GLN A 69 17.62 16.89 0.74
N SER A 70 17.77 16.27 -0.41
CA SER A 70 17.31 16.87 -1.67
C SER A 70 15.81 16.80 -1.89
N GLN A 71 15.10 16.04 -1.07
CA GLN A 71 13.65 15.87 -1.17
C GLN A 71 12.94 16.69 -0.07
N PRO A 72 12.23 17.78 -0.42
CA PRO A 72 11.55 18.64 0.54
C PRO A 72 10.52 17.94 1.43
N ASP A 73 9.86 16.91 0.88
CA ASP A 73 8.82 16.17 1.59
C ASP A 73 9.32 15.48 2.86
N LEU A 74 10.62 15.18 2.94
CA LEU A 74 11.22 14.56 4.12
C LEU A 74 11.19 15.46 5.36
N ALA A 75 10.98 16.76 5.19
CA ALA A 75 10.82 17.71 6.28
C ALA A 75 9.41 17.69 6.92
N HIS A 76 8.49 16.94 6.37
CA HIS A 76 7.08 16.91 6.77
C HIS A 76 6.59 15.51 7.12
N PRO A 77 5.52 15.39 7.91
CA PRO A 77 4.83 14.12 8.06
C PRO A 77 4.32 13.61 6.70
N ARG A 78 4.45 12.32 6.47
CA ARG A 78 4.07 11.66 5.22
C ARG A 78 3.22 10.45 5.51
N LEU A 79 2.15 10.28 4.74
CA LEU A 79 1.39 9.04 4.74
C LEU A 79 2.11 8.03 3.85
N PHE A 80 2.41 6.86 4.37
CA PHE A 80 2.95 5.75 3.58
C PHE A 80 1.94 4.60 3.55
N ILE A 81 1.41 4.31 2.37
CA ILE A 81 0.51 3.18 2.14
C ILE A 81 1.36 1.95 1.88
N ASN A 82 1.42 1.07 2.89
CA ASN A 82 2.25 -0.13 2.87
C ASN A 82 1.65 -1.27 2.06
N ALA A 83 0.31 -1.39 2.14
CA ALA A 83 -0.42 -2.47 1.49
C ALA A 83 -1.81 -2.00 1.06
N LEU A 84 -2.22 -2.46 -0.10
CA LEU A 84 -3.56 -2.29 -0.63
C LEU A 84 -3.93 -3.55 -1.39
N GLY A 85 -5.02 -4.16 -1.03
CA GLY A 85 -5.52 -5.34 -1.72
C GLY A 85 -7.03 -5.35 -1.81
N THR A 86 -7.52 -5.81 -2.95
CA THR A 86 -8.95 -5.99 -3.21
C THR A 86 -9.16 -7.34 -3.88
N LEU A 87 -10.14 -8.11 -3.42
CA LEU A 87 -10.51 -9.36 -4.07
C LEU A 87 -10.93 -9.09 -5.52
N GLN A 88 -10.53 -9.97 -6.44
CA GLN A 88 -10.76 -9.78 -7.89
C GLN A 88 -12.25 -9.62 -8.23
N GLU A 89 -13.13 -10.31 -7.53
CA GLU A 89 -14.59 -10.20 -7.72
C GLU A 89 -15.14 -8.80 -7.43
N TYR A 90 -14.41 -7.98 -6.66
CA TYR A 90 -14.78 -6.60 -6.34
C TYR A 90 -13.96 -5.54 -7.09
N TRP A 91 -13.14 -5.95 -8.05
CA TRP A 91 -12.39 -5.00 -8.86
C TRP A 91 -13.31 -4.10 -9.67
N ARG A 92 -12.89 -2.85 -9.87
CA ARG A 92 -13.63 -1.82 -10.62
C ARG A 92 -14.96 -1.41 -10.00
N ARG A 93 -15.14 -1.68 -8.71
CA ARG A 93 -16.31 -1.24 -7.93
C ARG A 93 -16.01 -0.07 -7.00
N GLY A 94 -14.82 0.52 -7.09
CA GLY A 94 -14.40 1.65 -6.26
C GLY A 94 -13.92 1.28 -4.86
N VAL A 95 -13.75 0.01 -4.52
CA VAL A 95 -13.31 -0.44 -3.19
C VAL A 95 -11.91 0.10 -2.87
N ALA A 96 -10.94 -0.10 -3.77
CA ALA A 96 -9.58 0.41 -3.58
C ALA A 96 -9.55 1.94 -3.50
N THR A 97 -10.32 2.63 -4.32
CA THR A 97 -10.45 4.09 -4.29
C THR A 97 -10.93 4.58 -2.92
N GLN A 98 -11.98 4.00 -2.38
CA GLN A 98 -12.51 4.38 -1.06
C GLN A 98 -11.52 4.11 0.06
N LEU A 99 -10.80 2.99 0.01
CA LEU A 99 -9.76 2.67 1.00
C LEU A 99 -8.64 3.72 0.98
N VAL A 100 -8.16 4.09 -0.19
CA VAL A 100 -7.09 5.09 -0.34
C VAL A 100 -7.57 6.47 0.11
N GLU A 101 -8.76 6.90 -0.31
CA GLU A 101 -9.34 8.19 0.11
C GLU A 101 -9.51 8.27 1.63
N ALA A 102 -9.95 7.19 2.26
CA ALA A 102 -10.07 7.14 3.72
C ALA A 102 -8.70 7.22 4.42
N ALA A 103 -7.69 6.55 3.88
CA ALA A 103 -6.32 6.63 4.41
C ALA A 103 -5.73 8.04 4.23
N GLU A 104 -5.94 8.66 3.09
CA GLU A 104 -5.51 10.05 2.83
C GLU A 104 -6.18 11.05 3.78
N ALA A 105 -7.48 10.89 4.03
CA ALA A 105 -8.20 11.72 5.01
C ALA A 105 -7.60 11.55 6.41
N TRP A 106 -7.37 10.32 6.85
CA TRP A 106 -6.73 10.01 8.12
C TRP A 106 -5.32 10.63 8.23
N GLY A 107 -4.52 10.57 7.15
CA GLY A 107 -3.20 11.18 7.10
C GLY A 107 -3.24 12.70 7.18
N ARG A 108 -4.15 13.35 6.45
CA ARG A 108 -4.33 14.81 6.49
C ARG A 108 -4.71 15.31 7.89
N GLU A 109 -5.61 14.63 8.57
CA GLU A 109 -6.00 14.96 9.95
C GLU A 109 -4.81 14.91 10.92
N ARG A 110 -3.76 14.17 10.58
CA ARG A 110 -2.52 14.02 11.35
C ARG A 110 -1.35 14.83 10.81
N GLY A 111 -1.63 15.75 9.91
CA GLY A 111 -0.63 16.67 9.36
C GLY A 111 0.21 16.15 8.22
N ALA A 112 -0.11 15.00 7.64
CA ALA A 112 0.58 14.53 6.45
C ALA A 112 0.36 15.49 5.28
N LEU A 113 1.44 15.91 4.63
CA LEU A 113 1.41 16.81 3.47
C LEU A 113 1.54 16.07 2.15
N VAL A 114 1.98 14.81 2.18
CA VAL A 114 2.13 13.98 1.00
C VAL A 114 1.79 12.54 1.34
N SER A 115 1.23 11.83 0.38
CA SER A 115 1.00 10.39 0.42
C SER A 115 1.94 9.70 -0.55
N ILE A 116 2.56 8.62 -0.12
CA ILE A 116 3.48 7.81 -0.93
C ILE A 116 3.11 6.33 -0.85
N CYS A 117 3.39 5.60 -1.89
CA CYS A 117 3.25 4.15 -1.94
C CYS A 117 4.28 3.54 -2.88
N ASP A 118 4.54 2.26 -2.70
CA ASP A 118 5.31 1.45 -3.63
C ASP A 118 4.36 0.55 -4.42
N THR A 119 4.64 0.40 -5.71
CA THR A 119 3.89 -0.53 -6.55
C THR A 119 4.81 -1.17 -7.58
N TYR A 120 4.46 -2.38 -8.02
CA TYR A 120 5.23 -3.08 -9.04
C TYR A 120 5.02 -2.42 -10.40
N VAL A 121 6.10 -1.93 -10.99
CA VAL A 121 6.07 -1.16 -12.25
C VAL A 121 5.51 -1.95 -13.45
N GLY A 122 5.63 -3.27 -13.45
CA GLY A 122 5.09 -4.15 -14.47
C GLY A 122 3.62 -4.54 -14.29
N SER A 123 2.95 -4.03 -13.26
CA SER A 123 1.53 -4.35 -13.03
C SER A 123 0.63 -3.58 -13.99
N PRO A 124 -0.16 -4.27 -14.83
CA PRO A 124 -1.10 -3.61 -15.73
C PRO A 124 -2.33 -3.02 -15.02
N VAL A 125 -2.53 -3.34 -13.76
CA VAL A 125 -3.68 -2.89 -12.95
C VAL A 125 -3.28 -1.80 -11.97
N SER A 126 -2.15 -1.98 -11.26
CA SER A 126 -1.74 -1.07 -10.19
C SER A 126 -1.29 0.31 -10.72
N ILE A 127 -0.50 0.34 -11.80
CA ILE A 127 0.00 1.60 -12.34
C ILE A 127 -1.15 2.51 -12.82
N PRO A 128 -2.10 2.05 -13.66
CA PRO A 128 -3.25 2.87 -14.02
C PRO A 128 -4.10 3.29 -12.82
N PHE A 129 -4.27 2.42 -11.84
CA PHE A 129 -5.00 2.78 -10.62
C PHE A 129 -4.34 3.96 -9.90
N TRP A 130 -3.04 3.88 -9.62
CA TRP A 130 -2.35 4.93 -8.89
C TRP A 130 -2.22 6.23 -9.68
N GLU A 131 -1.84 6.15 -10.95
CA GLU A 131 -1.59 7.34 -11.77
C GLU A 131 -2.87 7.98 -12.30
N GLU A 132 -3.73 7.20 -12.94
CA GLU A 132 -4.91 7.73 -13.63
C GLU A 132 -6.11 7.92 -12.70
N ARG A 133 -6.30 6.99 -11.76
CA ARG A 133 -7.45 7.02 -10.86
C ARG A 133 -7.19 7.84 -9.61
N MET A 134 -6.04 7.65 -8.97
CA MET A 134 -5.71 8.30 -7.69
C MET A 134 -4.85 9.56 -7.82
N GLY A 135 -4.30 9.83 -8.99
CA GLY A 135 -3.51 11.03 -9.26
C GLY A 135 -2.11 11.02 -8.66
N TYR A 136 -1.56 9.85 -8.38
CA TYR A 136 -0.18 9.72 -7.91
C TYR A 136 0.80 9.88 -9.07
N GLU A 137 1.95 10.45 -8.80
CA GLU A 137 3.02 10.65 -9.76
C GLU A 137 4.20 9.74 -9.49
N ARG A 138 4.83 9.21 -10.53
CA ARG A 138 6.06 8.44 -10.38
C ARG A 138 7.18 9.33 -9.90
N ARG A 139 7.89 8.87 -8.89
CA ARG A 139 8.99 9.64 -8.31
C ARG A 139 10.31 8.90 -8.32
N ALA A 140 10.30 7.61 -8.06
CA ALA A 140 11.48 6.79 -7.97
C ALA A 140 11.28 5.44 -8.66
N VAL A 141 12.38 4.84 -9.10
CA VAL A 141 12.41 3.48 -9.63
C VAL A 141 13.40 2.68 -8.79
N ILE A 142 12.99 1.51 -8.34
CA ILE A 142 13.86 0.58 -7.63
C ILE A 142 14.54 -0.31 -8.68
N LEU A 143 15.86 -0.28 -8.70
CA LEU A 143 16.69 -1.12 -9.55
C LEU A 143 17.23 -2.31 -8.75
N ARG A 144 17.19 -3.47 -9.33
CA ARG A 144 17.54 -4.72 -8.69
C ARG A 144 18.43 -5.57 -9.62
N LYS A 145 19.46 -6.18 -9.05
CA LYS A 145 20.33 -7.13 -9.74
C LYS A 145 20.67 -8.29 -8.80
N PRO A 146 20.39 -9.55 -9.16
CA PRO A 146 20.93 -10.69 -8.43
C PRO A 146 22.46 -10.67 -8.49
N LEU A 147 23.15 -10.96 -7.39
CA LEU A 147 24.62 -11.01 -7.32
C LEU A 147 25.19 -12.43 -7.35
N ALA A 148 24.34 -13.42 -7.32
CA ALA A 148 24.71 -14.83 -7.41
C ALA A 148 23.81 -15.57 -8.38
#